data_6149099dfa7a8344b4c6f735a352be3d
#
_entry.id   6149099dfa7a8344b4c6f735a352be3d
#
_cell.length_a   1.000
_cell.length_b   1.000
_cell.length_c   1.000
_cell.angle_alpha   90.00
_cell.angle_beta   90.00
_cell.angle_gamma   90.00
#
_symmetry.space_group_name_H-M   'P 1'
#
loop_
_entity.id
_entity.type
_entity.pdbx_description
1 polymer ?
#
loop_
_entity_poly.entity_id
_entity_poly.type
_entity_poly.pdbx_seq_one_letter_code
_entity_poly.pdbx_strand_id
1 'polypeptide(L)'
;IDVLTKVEHFKKYGVTIPNGMLLYGPPGCGKSYISEKFCEEAGFNFILIKPSDLSSIYVSGGEEKIGQLFTDAENNSPSVICFDEVDAIMPKRTEGINQSVSARVNEFLAQINKCSDRGIFVIATTNKPDLIDDAMLRSGRLELQFYIPPPDENARKELFKLHLKNRYCEIDINHEKLSNKTKNYVASDIEFIVNKAAHKSAMLDVR
;
A
#
# COMPACT_ATOMS: atom_id res chain seq x y z
N ILE A 1 -9.62 -2.36 -11.07
CA ILE A 1 -8.79 -1.89 -12.21
C ILE A 1 -9.70 -1.39 -13.32
N ASP A 2 -10.66 -2.18 -13.83
CA ASP A 2 -11.49 -1.80 -15.00
C ASP A 2 -12.13 -0.41 -14.90
N VAL A 3 -12.65 -0.01 -13.73
CA VAL A 3 -13.26 1.30 -13.52
C VAL A 3 -12.23 2.45 -13.68
N LEU A 4 -10.97 2.20 -13.35
CA LEU A 4 -9.88 3.19 -13.44
C LEU A 4 -9.25 3.22 -14.84
N THR A 5 -9.25 2.10 -15.58
CA THR A 5 -8.68 2.03 -16.93
C THR A 5 -9.67 2.41 -18.03
N LYS A 6 -10.97 2.25 -17.77
CA LYS A 6 -12.07 2.52 -18.74
C LYS A 6 -12.99 3.66 -18.27
N VAL A 7 -12.40 4.71 -17.68
CA VAL A 7 -13.10 5.84 -17.02
C VAL A 7 -14.23 6.39 -17.87
N GLU A 8 -13.97 6.73 -19.14
CA GLU A 8 -14.96 7.31 -20.03
C GLU A 8 -16.15 6.36 -20.32
N HIS A 9 -15.88 5.05 -20.36
CA HIS A 9 -16.94 4.07 -20.51
C HIS A 9 -17.86 4.07 -19.29
N PHE A 10 -17.33 4.02 -18.08
CA PHE A 10 -18.12 3.98 -16.85
C PHE A 10 -18.86 5.31 -16.60
N LYS A 11 -18.23 6.45 -16.91
CA LYS A 11 -18.90 7.77 -16.83
C LYS A 11 -20.16 7.87 -17.70
N LYS A 12 -20.19 7.24 -18.87
CA LYS A 12 -21.39 7.19 -19.74
C LYS A 12 -22.60 6.51 -19.08
N TYR A 13 -22.34 5.58 -18.15
CA TYR A 13 -23.37 4.92 -17.37
C TYR A 13 -23.68 5.59 -16.04
N GLY A 14 -23.14 6.80 -15.80
CA GLY A 14 -23.35 7.54 -14.55
C GLY A 14 -22.61 6.93 -13.35
N VAL A 15 -21.61 6.09 -13.58
CA VAL A 15 -20.81 5.49 -12.50
C VAL A 15 -19.79 6.49 -12.00
N THR A 16 -19.81 6.74 -10.70
CA THR A 16 -18.79 7.56 -10.02
C THR A 16 -17.48 6.78 -9.92
N ILE A 17 -16.39 7.38 -10.37
CA ILE A 17 -15.06 6.78 -10.26
C ILE A 17 -14.54 7.01 -8.83
N PRO A 18 -14.11 5.96 -8.12
CA PRO A 18 -13.58 6.13 -6.77
C PRO A 18 -12.26 6.92 -6.78
N ASN A 19 -12.07 7.78 -5.78
CA ASN A 19 -10.86 8.57 -5.64
C ASN A 19 -9.72 7.82 -4.96
N GLY A 20 -10.04 6.81 -4.14
CA GLY A 20 -9.00 6.05 -3.47
C GLY A 20 -9.49 4.85 -2.69
N MET A 21 -8.51 4.10 -2.19
CA MET A 21 -8.74 2.94 -1.33
C MET A 21 -7.80 2.92 -0.13
N LEU A 22 -8.28 2.31 0.96
CA LEU A 22 -7.51 1.98 2.14
C LEU A 22 -7.26 0.47 2.19
N LEU A 23 -6.00 0.07 2.29
CA LEU A 23 -5.59 -1.30 2.61
C LEU A 23 -5.17 -1.34 4.08
N TYR A 24 -5.88 -2.10 4.90
CA TYR A 24 -5.59 -2.18 6.32
C TYR A 24 -5.49 -3.62 6.81
N GLY A 25 -4.77 -3.84 7.91
CA GLY A 25 -4.58 -5.17 8.48
C GLY A 25 -3.23 -5.32 9.17
N PRO A 26 -2.90 -6.52 9.69
CA PRO A 26 -1.66 -6.75 10.42
C PRO A 26 -0.40 -6.40 9.61
N PRO A 27 0.70 -6.03 10.29
CA PRO A 27 1.97 -5.78 9.62
C PRO A 27 2.48 -7.04 8.91
N GLY A 28 3.29 -6.86 7.86
CA GLY A 28 3.91 -7.97 7.15
C GLY A 28 2.98 -8.77 6.21
N CYS A 29 1.71 -8.38 6.04
CA CYS A 29 0.75 -9.08 5.17
C CYS A 29 0.82 -8.67 3.69
N GLY A 30 1.76 -7.79 3.29
CA GLY A 30 1.99 -7.45 1.88
C GLY A 30 1.15 -6.29 1.34
N LYS A 31 0.61 -5.40 2.18
CA LYS A 31 -0.20 -4.25 1.74
C LYS A 31 0.50 -3.38 0.70
N SER A 32 1.74 -2.97 0.97
CA SER A 32 2.54 -2.14 0.05
C SER A 32 2.87 -2.89 -1.24
N TYR A 33 3.15 -4.19 -1.16
CA TYR A 33 3.36 -5.06 -2.32
C TYR A 33 2.12 -5.16 -3.22
N ILE A 34 0.94 -5.31 -2.61
CA ILE A 34 -0.35 -5.33 -3.34
C ILE A 34 -0.56 -4.00 -4.07
N SER A 35 -0.23 -2.87 -3.42
CA SER A 35 -0.34 -1.54 -4.04
C SER A 35 0.55 -1.40 -5.27
N GLU A 36 1.79 -1.86 -5.18
CA GLU A 36 2.74 -1.85 -6.31
C GLU A 36 2.25 -2.74 -7.47
N LYS A 37 1.83 -3.97 -7.18
CA LYS A 37 1.32 -4.90 -8.20
C LYS A 37 0.03 -4.44 -8.84
N PHE A 38 -0.84 -3.78 -8.07
CA PHE A 38 -2.03 -3.14 -8.60
C PHE A 38 -1.68 -2.09 -9.68
N CYS A 39 -0.67 -1.27 -9.43
CA CYS A 39 -0.22 -0.24 -10.37
C CYS A 39 0.44 -0.83 -11.62
N GLU A 40 1.31 -1.84 -11.45
CA GLU A 40 1.93 -2.55 -12.55
C GLU A 40 0.87 -3.15 -13.49
N GLU A 41 -0.15 -3.80 -12.93
CA GLU A 41 -1.22 -4.42 -13.71
C GLU A 41 -2.12 -3.38 -14.40
N ALA A 42 -2.34 -2.24 -13.75
CA ALA A 42 -3.12 -1.14 -14.32
C ALA A 42 -2.35 -0.32 -15.37
N GLY A 43 -1.03 -0.44 -15.42
CA GLY A 43 -0.16 0.37 -16.29
C GLY A 43 -0.10 1.83 -15.88
N PHE A 44 -0.26 2.13 -14.59
CA PHE A 44 -0.26 3.49 -14.05
C PHE A 44 1.11 3.88 -13.53
N ASN A 45 1.41 5.18 -13.57
CA ASN A 45 2.58 5.73 -12.89
C ASN A 45 2.42 5.58 -11.37
N PHE A 46 3.43 5.01 -10.69
CA PHE A 46 3.38 4.69 -9.26
C PHE A 46 4.28 5.62 -8.45
N ILE A 47 3.69 6.34 -7.51
CA ILE A 47 4.39 7.24 -6.59
C ILE A 47 4.20 6.71 -5.17
N LEU A 48 5.26 6.16 -4.58
CA LEU A 48 5.24 5.64 -3.21
C LEU A 48 5.76 6.71 -2.24
N ILE A 49 4.97 6.99 -1.22
CA ILE A 49 5.28 7.96 -0.15
C ILE A 49 5.36 7.21 1.18
N LYS A 50 6.53 7.26 1.79
CA LYS A 50 6.79 6.70 3.13
C LYS A 50 6.87 7.81 4.18
N PRO A 51 6.70 7.49 5.47
CA PRO A 51 6.88 8.46 6.56
C PRO A 51 8.24 9.17 6.53
N SER A 52 9.31 8.46 6.14
CA SER A 52 10.66 9.02 5.99
C SER A 52 10.75 10.14 4.96
N ASP A 53 10.00 10.05 3.87
CA ASP A 53 10.04 11.01 2.76
C ASP A 53 9.40 12.34 3.16
N LEU A 54 8.52 12.26 4.14
CA LEU A 54 7.84 13.41 4.73
C LEU A 54 8.46 13.88 6.05
N SER A 55 9.46 13.19 6.59
CA SER A 55 10.12 13.55 7.86
C SER A 55 10.84 14.90 7.81
N SER A 56 11.41 15.29 6.66
CA SER A 56 11.98 16.61 6.41
C SER A 56 10.95 17.76 6.42
N ILE A 57 9.67 17.43 6.47
CA ILE A 57 8.51 18.32 6.44
C ILE A 57 8.19 18.88 7.84
N TYR A 58 8.76 18.31 8.90
CA TYR A 58 8.50 18.79 10.28
C TYR A 58 9.01 20.22 10.55
N VAL A 59 9.84 20.78 9.67
CA VAL A 59 10.47 22.10 9.89
C VAL A 59 9.72 23.23 9.20
N SER A 60 9.09 23.04 8.03
CA SER A 60 8.14 24.00 7.37
C SER A 60 7.70 23.45 6.01
N GLY A 61 6.42 23.64 5.65
CA GLY A 61 5.95 23.40 4.26
C GLY A 61 5.43 22.00 3.94
N GLY A 62 4.94 21.23 4.92
CA GLY A 62 4.36 19.91 4.69
C GLY A 62 3.10 19.91 3.82
N GLU A 63 2.34 20.98 3.88
CA GLU A 63 1.16 21.24 3.07
C GLU A 63 1.55 21.46 1.61
N GLU A 64 2.55 22.33 1.35
CA GLU A 64 3.04 22.65 0.00
C GLU A 64 3.56 21.39 -0.71
N LYS A 65 4.24 20.50 0.02
CA LYS A 65 4.75 19.24 -0.56
C LYS A 65 3.63 18.27 -0.92
N ILE A 66 2.56 18.19 -0.12
CA ILE A 66 1.38 17.38 -0.48
C ILE A 66 0.74 17.96 -1.73
N GLY A 67 0.53 19.28 -1.81
CA GLY A 67 0.02 19.94 -3.01
C GLY A 67 0.89 19.68 -4.25
N GLN A 68 2.22 19.81 -4.10
CA GLN A 68 3.17 19.53 -5.18
C GLN A 68 3.12 18.07 -5.64
N LEU A 69 3.04 17.12 -4.70
CA LEU A 69 2.91 15.70 -4.99
C LEU A 69 1.70 15.40 -5.88
N PHE A 70 0.53 15.96 -5.56
CA PHE A 70 -0.67 15.79 -6.39
C PHE A 70 -0.54 16.47 -7.75
N THR A 71 0.15 17.62 -7.82
CA THR A 71 0.45 18.30 -9.09
C THR A 71 1.37 17.45 -9.97
N ASP A 72 2.41 16.87 -9.39
CA ASP A 72 3.35 16.00 -10.10
C ASP A 72 2.65 14.70 -10.58
N ALA A 73 1.75 14.16 -9.77
CA ALA A 73 0.95 12.99 -10.15
C ALA A 73 -0.02 13.31 -11.31
N GLU A 74 -0.63 14.50 -11.31
CA GLU A 74 -1.51 14.95 -12.38
C GLU A 74 -0.76 15.13 -13.71
N ASN A 75 0.42 15.74 -13.67
CA ASN A 75 1.28 15.91 -14.84
C ASN A 75 1.74 14.60 -15.47
N ASN A 76 1.78 13.52 -14.66
CA ASN A 76 2.15 12.16 -15.09
C ASN A 76 0.97 11.19 -15.10
N SER A 77 -0.26 11.71 -15.23
CA SER A 77 -1.46 10.86 -15.21
C SER A 77 -1.54 9.92 -16.44
N PRO A 78 -2.11 8.70 -16.31
CA PRO A 78 -2.77 8.19 -15.11
C PRO A 78 -1.77 7.75 -14.04
N SER A 79 -1.99 8.18 -12.80
CA SER A 79 -1.06 7.98 -11.69
C SER A 79 -1.75 7.40 -10.46
N VAL A 80 -0.99 6.61 -9.68
CA VAL A 80 -1.39 6.18 -8.34
C VAL A 80 -0.41 6.74 -7.31
N ILE A 81 -0.93 7.43 -6.31
CA ILE A 81 -0.16 7.85 -5.14
C ILE A 81 -0.43 6.84 -4.01
N CYS A 82 0.60 6.16 -3.54
CA CYS A 82 0.51 5.23 -2.42
C CYS A 82 1.13 5.86 -1.17
N PHE A 83 0.32 6.14 -0.17
CA PHE A 83 0.76 6.56 1.16
C PHE A 83 0.94 5.32 2.05
N ASP A 84 2.17 4.89 2.24
CA ASP A 84 2.48 3.76 3.12
C ASP A 84 2.53 4.22 4.58
N GLU A 85 1.93 3.44 5.48
CA GLU A 85 1.78 3.80 6.90
C GLU A 85 1.16 5.20 7.10
N VAL A 86 0.00 5.42 6.48
CA VAL A 86 -0.68 6.71 6.47
C VAL A 86 -1.00 7.24 7.88
N ASP A 87 -1.16 6.36 8.85
CA ASP A 87 -1.35 6.71 10.27
C ASP A 87 -0.12 7.43 10.87
N ALA A 88 1.09 7.17 10.38
CA ALA A 88 2.28 7.89 10.77
C ALA A 88 2.42 9.24 10.04
N ILE A 89 1.89 9.34 8.83
CA ILE A 89 1.96 10.55 7.99
C ILE A 89 0.87 11.54 8.38
N MET A 90 -0.37 11.07 8.54
CA MET A 90 -1.59 11.83 8.75
C MET A 90 -2.44 11.21 9.88
N PRO A 91 -1.99 11.30 11.13
CA PRO A 91 -2.71 10.72 12.26
C PRO A 91 -4.04 11.43 12.51
N LYS A 92 -4.95 10.73 13.20
CA LYS A 92 -6.24 11.25 13.64
C LYS A 92 -6.07 12.54 14.44
N ARG A 93 -6.85 13.55 14.12
CA ARG A 93 -6.86 14.83 14.83
C ARG A 93 -7.47 14.65 16.20
N THR A 94 -6.69 14.86 17.26
CA THR A 94 -7.13 14.87 18.66
C THR A 94 -6.87 16.24 19.27
N GLU A 95 -7.55 16.60 20.36
CA GLU A 95 -7.31 17.86 21.06
C GLU A 95 -5.83 17.95 21.47
N GLY A 96 -5.14 19.05 21.11
CA GLY A 96 -3.72 19.27 21.38
C GLY A 96 -2.73 18.88 20.30
N ILE A 97 -3.20 18.37 19.14
CA ILE A 97 -2.31 18.09 18.00
C ILE A 97 -1.74 19.39 17.39
N ASN A 98 -0.48 19.28 17.00
CA ASN A 98 0.30 20.32 16.35
C ASN A 98 -0.43 20.88 15.10
N GLN A 99 -0.51 22.20 14.96
CA GLN A 99 -1.17 22.86 13.82
C GLN A 99 -0.67 22.35 12.47
N SER A 100 0.63 22.02 12.37
CA SER A 100 1.23 21.49 11.13
C SER A 100 0.69 20.13 10.71
N VAL A 101 0.30 19.26 11.66
CA VAL A 101 -0.34 17.97 11.37
C VAL A 101 -1.76 18.19 10.84
N SER A 102 -2.52 19.06 11.52
CA SER A 102 -3.89 19.39 11.10
C SER A 102 -3.91 20.00 9.70
N ALA A 103 -2.96 20.88 9.38
CA ALA A 103 -2.82 21.50 8.08
C ALA A 103 -2.52 20.47 6.96
N ARG A 104 -1.59 19.52 7.21
CA ARG A 104 -1.31 18.43 6.27
C ARG A 104 -2.53 17.55 6.01
N VAL A 105 -3.27 17.17 7.06
CA VAL A 105 -4.50 16.39 6.91
C VAL A 105 -5.52 17.17 6.09
N ASN A 106 -5.70 18.46 6.36
CA ASN A 106 -6.63 19.30 5.60
C ASN A 106 -6.24 19.44 4.14
N GLU A 107 -4.94 19.63 3.84
CA GLU A 107 -4.45 19.68 2.46
C GLU A 107 -4.68 18.35 1.73
N PHE A 108 -4.34 17.22 2.36
CA PHE A 108 -4.63 15.91 1.80
C PHE A 108 -6.13 15.72 1.50
N LEU A 109 -7.00 16.12 2.46
CA LEU A 109 -8.45 16.03 2.29
C LEU A 109 -8.97 16.93 1.15
N ALA A 110 -8.33 18.08 0.91
CA ALA A 110 -8.65 18.95 -0.22
C ALA A 110 -8.21 18.33 -1.54
N GLN A 111 -7.00 17.77 -1.60
CA GLN A 111 -6.42 17.20 -2.81
C GLN A 111 -7.10 15.88 -3.24
N ILE A 112 -7.48 15.01 -2.29
CA ILE A 112 -8.10 13.74 -2.63
C ILE A 112 -9.51 13.91 -3.21
N ASN A 113 -10.18 15.00 -2.89
CA ASN A 113 -11.50 15.29 -3.47
C ASN A 113 -11.35 15.45 -5.00
N LYS A 114 -12.12 14.65 -5.76
CA LYS A 114 -12.11 14.66 -7.23
C LYS A 114 -10.74 14.35 -7.89
N CYS A 115 -9.83 13.68 -7.20
CA CYS A 115 -8.54 13.32 -7.79
C CYS A 115 -8.71 12.34 -8.97
N SER A 116 -9.77 11.55 -9.00
CA SER A 116 -10.12 10.70 -10.16
C SER A 116 -10.40 11.49 -11.43
N ASP A 117 -10.94 12.73 -11.33
CA ASP A 117 -11.13 13.62 -12.49
C ASP A 117 -9.79 14.16 -13.04
N ARG A 118 -8.74 14.16 -12.22
CA ARG A 118 -7.37 14.54 -12.56
C ARG A 118 -6.53 13.35 -13.03
N GLY A 119 -7.13 12.16 -13.18
CA GLY A 119 -6.42 10.92 -13.54
C GLY A 119 -5.55 10.37 -12.41
N ILE A 120 -5.85 10.70 -11.16
CA ILE A 120 -5.12 10.26 -9.98
C ILE A 120 -5.99 9.30 -9.17
N PHE A 121 -5.40 8.20 -8.71
CA PHE A 121 -6.02 7.30 -7.73
C PHE A 121 -5.12 7.21 -6.48
N VAL A 122 -5.72 7.27 -5.30
CA VAL A 122 -4.96 7.24 -4.04
C VAL A 122 -5.10 5.88 -3.37
N ILE A 123 -3.97 5.28 -3.01
CA ILE A 123 -3.93 4.10 -2.14
C ILE A 123 -3.30 4.52 -0.81
N ALA A 124 -3.94 4.20 0.29
CA ALA A 124 -3.36 4.34 1.62
C ALA A 124 -3.21 2.98 2.27
N THR A 125 -2.10 2.75 2.98
CA THR A 125 -1.92 1.54 3.78
C THR A 125 -1.80 1.89 5.26
N THR A 126 -2.28 1.01 6.14
CA THR A 126 -2.11 1.15 7.58
C THR A 126 -2.14 -0.19 8.31
N ASN A 127 -1.43 -0.25 9.43
CA ASN A 127 -1.54 -1.34 10.40
C ASN A 127 -2.49 -0.98 11.55
N LYS A 128 -2.91 0.30 11.63
CA LYS A 128 -3.70 0.86 12.76
C LYS A 128 -4.84 1.71 12.23
N PRO A 129 -5.92 1.09 11.70
CA PRO A 129 -7.04 1.82 11.10
C PRO A 129 -7.70 2.80 12.07
N ASP A 130 -7.69 2.50 13.37
CA ASP A 130 -8.29 3.37 14.41
C ASP A 130 -7.56 4.71 14.58
N LEU A 131 -6.32 4.83 14.09
CA LEU A 131 -5.53 6.06 14.15
C LEU A 131 -5.71 6.96 12.93
N ILE A 132 -6.51 6.54 11.94
CA ILE A 132 -6.81 7.35 10.76
C ILE A 132 -7.95 8.32 11.07
N ASP A 133 -7.85 9.54 10.55
CA ASP A 133 -8.93 10.53 10.63
C ASP A 133 -10.16 10.05 9.85
N ASP A 134 -11.31 9.98 10.52
CA ASP A 134 -12.57 9.49 9.96
C ASP A 134 -13.00 10.28 8.70
N ALA A 135 -12.56 11.54 8.57
CA ALA A 135 -12.81 12.34 7.38
C ALA A 135 -12.13 11.79 6.12
N MET A 136 -11.03 11.03 6.27
CA MET A 136 -10.35 10.41 5.13
C MET A 136 -11.14 9.21 4.56
N LEU A 137 -11.98 8.58 5.37
CA LEU A 137 -12.73 7.36 5.02
C LEU A 137 -14.12 7.64 4.44
N ARG A 138 -14.48 8.91 4.28
CA ARG A 138 -15.79 9.30 3.74
C ARG A 138 -15.85 9.08 2.23
N SER A 139 -17.10 8.96 1.72
CA SER A 139 -17.37 8.92 0.28
C SER A 139 -16.69 10.08 -0.47
N GLY A 140 -16.16 9.79 -1.64
CA GLY A 140 -15.37 10.72 -2.44
C GLY A 140 -13.91 10.85 -2.00
N ARG A 141 -13.41 9.99 -1.10
CA ARG A 141 -12.03 9.95 -0.61
C ARG A 141 -11.48 8.53 -0.63
N LEU A 142 -10.99 8.00 0.51
CA LEU A 142 -10.60 6.58 0.67
C LEU A 142 -11.85 5.74 0.95
N GLU A 143 -12.80 5.78 0.05
CA GLU A 143 -14.12 5.14 0.25
C GLU A 143 -14.10 3.63 0.12
N LEU A 144 -13.14 3.08 -0.62
CA LEU A 144 -12.94 1.64 -0.73
C LEU A 144 -12.02 1.17 0.38
N GLN A 145 -12.48 0.26 1.23
CA GLN A 145 -11.71 -0.25 2.35
C GLN A 145 -11.56 -1.77 2.25
N PHE A 146 -10.31 -2.24 2.22
CA PHE A 146 -10.00 -3.66 2.11
C PHE A 146 -9.14 -4.12 3.28
N TYR A 147 -9.67 -5.10 4.01
CA TYR A 147 -8.89 -5.79 5.02
C TYR A 147 -7.98 -6.82 4.38
N ILE A 148 -6.69 -6.75 4.67
CA ILE A 148 -5.68 -7.70 4.22
C ILE A 148 -5.33 -8.61 5.39
N PRO A 149 -5.89 -9.83 5.44
CA PRO A 149 -5.66 -10.78 6.52
C PRO A 149 -4.25 -11.39 6.45
N PRO A 150 -3.79 -12.02 7.53
CA PRO A 150 -2.67 -12.96 7.46
C PRO A 150 -2.93 -14.04 6.41
N PRO A 151 -1.91 -14.53 5.69
CA PRO A 151 -2.08 -15.51 4.64
C PRO A 151 -2.62 -16.84 5.20
N ASP A 152 -3.61 -17.41 4.55
CA ASP A 152 -4.09 -18.75 4.81
C ASP A 152 -3.06 -19.81 4.37
N GLU A 153 -3.38 -21.08 4.55
CA GLU A 153 -2.46 -22.19 4.23
C GLU A 153 -2.08 -22.20 2.74
N ASN A 154 -3.04 -21.97 1.85
CA ASN A 154 -2.80 -21.93 0.40
C ASN A 154 -1.95 -20.72 0.01
N ALA A 155 -2.26 -19.55 0.56
CA ALA A 155 -1.48 -18.33 0.33
C ALA A 155 -0.03 -18.51 0.82
N ARG A 156 0.20 -19.11 1.99
CA ARG A 156 1.56 -19.41 2.47
C ARG A 156 2.31 -20.37 1.55
N LYS A 157 1.62 -21.38 1.02
CA LYS A 157 2.20 -22.30 0.03
C LYS A 157 2.67 -21.54 -1.22
N GLU A 158 1.86 -20.65 -1.74
CA GLU A 158 2.22 -19.82 -2.91
C GLU A 158 3.34 -18.81 -2.59
N LEU A 159 3.35 -18.23 -1.38
CA LEU A 159 4.45 -17.39 -0.92
C LEU A 159 5.78 -18.14 -0.88
N PHE A 160 5.81 -19.38 -0.39
CA PHE A 160 7.02 -20.23 -0.45
C PHE A 160 7.44 -20.47 -1.90
N LYS A 161 6.53 -20.80 -2.82
CA LYS A 161 6.85 -20.97 -4.24
C LYS A 161 7.44 -19.69 -4.83
N LEU A 162 6.83 -18.54 -4.53
CA LEU A 162 7.27 -17.24 -5.03
C LEU A 162 8.71 -16.92 -4.57
N HIS A 163 8.99 -17.05 -3.28
CA HIS A 163 10.30 -16.71 -2.71
C HIS A 163 11.40 -17.74 -3.02
N LEU A 164 11.05 -18.97 -3.35
CA LEU A 164 11.99 -20.03 -3.73
C LEU A 164 12.26 -20.10 -5.24
N LYS A 165 11.39 -19.53 -6.10
CA LYS A 165 11.42 -19.67 -7.56
C LYS A 165 12.77 -19.38 -8.22
N ASN A 166 13.53 -18.42 -7.71
CA ASN A 166 14.80 -17.97 -8.29
C ASN A 166 15.99 -18.29 -7.38
N ARG A 167 15.84 -19.27 -6.49
CA ARG A 167 16.90 -19.67 -5.56
C ARG A 167 17.46 -21.04 -5.90
N TYR A 168 18.73 -21.21 -5.59
CA TYR A 168 19.40 -22.48 -5.69
C TYR A 168 18.93 -23.36 -4.53
N CYS A 169 18.05 -24.32 -4.81
CA CYS A 169 17.44 -25.19 -3.82
C CYS A 169 17.18 -26.58 -4.42
N GLU A 170 16.93 -27.55 -3.57
CA GLU A 170 16.54 -28.91 -3.99
C GLU A 170 15.26 -28.88 -4.85
N ILE A 171 15.18 -29.82 -5.80
CA ILE A 171 14.09 -29.90 -6.78
C ILE A 171 12.77 -30.29 -6.09
N ASP A 172 12.82 -31.04 -4.98
CA ASP A 172 11.65 -31.65 -4.33
C ASP A 172 11.26 -30.98 -3.01
N ILE A 173 11.28 -29.65 -2.95
CA ILE A 173 10.81 -28.95 -1.75
C ILE A 173 9.29 -29.14 -1.57
N ASN A 174 8.91 -29.75 -0.48
CA ASN A 174 7.49 -29.93 -0.12
C ASN A 174 6.90 -28.65 0.46
N HIS A 175 6.33 -27.80 -0.42
CA HIS A 175 5.72 -26.52 -0.06
C HIS A 175 4.51 -26.68 0.88
N GLU A 176 3.78 -27.79 0.80
CA GLU A 176 2.65 -28.08 1.68
C GLU A 176 3.12 -28.34 3.12
N LYS A 177 4.19 -29.12 3.27
CA LYS A 177 4.82 -29.34 4.59
C LYS A 177 5.36 -28.04 5.18
N LEU A 178 5.92 -27.14 4.37
CA LEU A 178 6.38 -25.82 4.80
C LEU A 178 5.20 -24.95 5.26
N SER A 179 4.13 -24.90 4.46
CA SER A 179 2.92 -24.14 4.80
C SER A 179 2.29 -24.62 6.12
N ASN A 180 2.20 -25.92 6.33
CA ASN A 180 1.67 -26.51 7.56
C ASN A 180 2.50 -26.17 8.81
N LYS A 181 3.83 -26.11 8.67
CA LYS A 181 4.75 -25.79 9.77
C LYS A 181 4.78 -24.29 10.12
N THR A 182 4.29 -23.44 9.23
CA THR A 182 4.34 -21.98 9.37
C THR A 182 2.95 -21.38 9.65
N LYS A 183 2.12 -22.11 10.37
CA LYS A 183 0.81 -21.60 10.80
C LYS A 183 0.98 -20.27 11.55
N ASN A 184 0.14 -19.29 11.21
CA ASN A 184 0.16 -17.92 11.73
C ASN A 184 1.34 -17.04 11.26
N TYR A 185 2.20 -17.51 10.37
CA TYR A 185 3.23 -16.65 9.77
C TYR A 185 2.60 -15.70 8.75
N VAL A 186 3.09 -14.46 8.74
CA VAL A 186 2.76 -13.47 7.71
C VAL A 186 3.73 -13.54 6.54
N ALA A 187 3.45 -12.80 5.46
CA ALA A 187 4.27 -12.85 4.24
C ALA A 187 5.74 -12.47 4.49
N SER A 188 5.99 -11.45 5.31
CA SER A 188 7.35 -11.04 5.70
C SER A 188 8.09 -12.09 6.50
N ASP A 189 7.41 -12.90 7.33
CA ASP A 189 8.04 -14.00 8.06
C ASP A 189 8.53 -15.10 7.11
N ILE A 190 7.70 -15.42 6.10
CA ILE A 190 8.06 -16.42 5.09
C ILE A 190 9.24 -15.96 4.27
N GLU A 191 9.24 -14.71 3.82
CA GLU A 191 10.39 -14.11 3.14
C GLU A 191 11.65 -14.17 4.00
N PHE A 192 11.54 -13.79 5.27
CA PHE A 192 12.66 -13.82 6.21
C PHE A 192 13.26 -15.21 6.39
N ILE A 193 12.43 -16.25 6.62
CA ILE A 193 12.96 -17.62 6.83
C ILE A 193 13.57 -18.18 5.56
N VAL A 194 13.00 -17.89 4.38
CA VAL A 194 13.58 -18.31 3.09
C VAL A 194 14.93 -17.61 2.86
N ASN A 195 15.04 -16.30 3.18
CA ASN A 195 16.30 -15.56 3.12
C ASN A 195 17.34 -16.15 4.09
N LYS A 196 16.96 -16.47 5.31
CA LYS A 196 17.85 -17.09 6.31
C LYS A 196 18.32 -18.48 5.91
N ALA A 197 17.43 -19.29 5.33
CA ALA A 197 17.79 -20.61 4.82
C ALA A 197 18.81 -20.50 3.69
N ALA A 198 18.57 -19.62 2.70
CA ALA A 198 19.50 -19.39 1.60
C ALA A 198 20.87 -18.87 2.09
N HIS A 199 20.89 -17.96 3.05
CA HIS A 199 22.14 -17.46 3.64
C HIS A 199 22.92 -18.59 4.32
N LYS A 200 22.23 -19.45 5.10
CA LYS A 200 22.86 -20.59 5.77
C LYS A 200 23.38 -21.61 4.76
N SER A 201 22.61 -21.90 3.71
CA SER A 201 23.02 -22.78 2.62
C SER A 201 24.30 -22.27 1.92
N ALA A 202 24.35 -20.98 1.61
CA ALA A 202 25.51 -20.36 0.99
C ALA A 202 26.78 -20.42 1.88
N MET A 203 26.60 -20.27 3.20
CA MET A 203 27.74 -20.37 4.14
C MET A 203 28.27 -21.80 4.31
N LEU A 204 27.44 -22.80 4.12
CA LEU A 204 27.79 -24.21 4.27
C LEU A 204 28.12 -24.87 2.93
N ASP A 205 28.03 -24.15 1.82
CA ASP A 205 28.16 -24.65 0.44
C ASP A 205 27.26 -25.87 0.17
N VAL A 206 26.05 -25.87 0.73
CA VAL A 206 25.04 -26.91 0.55
C VAL A 206 23.76 -26.31 -0.06
N ARG A 207 22.96 -27.20 -0.66
CA ARG A 207 21.69 -26.83 -1.30
C ARG A 207 20.51 -26.85 -0.34
#